data_e8e46de8955d3555dbd91747c2ec22ad
#
_entry.id   e8e46de8955d3555dbd91747c2ec22ad
#
_cell.length_a   1.000
_cell.length_b   1.000
_cell.length_c   1.000
_cell.angle_alpha   90.00
_cell.angle_beta   90.00
_cell.angle_gamma   90.00
#
_symmetry.space_group_name_H-M   'P 1'
#
loop_
_entity.id
_entity.type
_entity.pdbx_description
1 polymer ?
#
loop_
_entity_poly.entity_id
_entity_poly.type
_entity_poly.pdbx_seq_one_letter_code
_entity_poly.pdbx_strand_id
1 'polypeptide(L)'
;QLQRLKRHYKLVKGDLQIEMTVEAGYPFFLDEGESFSNLCASQDGHFLYLVTDKGNLLFFDKIAGKVVRKFKYSINPSANATTIMSEGEYIWVSSIVGGVTRLHIPTGKSDYYQYNEDARLSSLSHSDAYGVVALDNDSYIAVTWNGYTLLAPEENDPSKLSATPYTNTSFLQYRNVETRMISVYYDKEGILWIGTRGGGIVYFDFRQHSYMQYHSKKHNEISAQVADKDGRIWLGTYHEGIMRSDQPYAKSRPLNFSPVGNQKEVPVFCAIKDSCSNLWFGNASGNLICYDW
;
A
#
# COMPACT_ATOMS: atom_id res chain seq x y z
N GLN A 1 16.43 0.90 -13.58
CA GLN A 1 17.62 0.31 -12.95
C GLN A 1 17.46 0.34 -11.43
N LEU A 2 17.64 -0.79 -10.74
CA LEU A 2 17.66 -0.82 -9.29
C LEU A 2 19.03 -0.32 -8.81
N GLN A 3 19.04 0.58 -7.83
CA GLN A 3 20.25 1.11 -7.25
C GLN A 3 20.25 0.95 -5.74
N ARG A 4 21.38 0.54 -5.19
CA ARG A 4 21.62 0.59 -3.75
C ARG A 4 22.26 1.92 -3.42
N LEU A 5 21.63 2.69 -2.56
CA LEU A 5 22.13 3.98 -2.10
C LEU A 5 22.75 3.83 -0.73
N LYS A 6 23.91 4.48 -0.55
CA LYS A 6 24.55 4.62 0.76
C LYS A 6 24.32 6.03 1.27
N ARG A 7 23.88 6.12 2.51
CA ARG A 7 23.63 7.38 3.19
C ARG A 7 24.92 7.83 3.88
N HIS A 8 25.31 9.08 3.66
CA HIS A 8 26.41 9.74 4.34
C HIS A 8 25.85 10.92 5.14
N TYR A 9 26.28 11.03 6.39
CA TYR A 9 25.91 12.14 7.25
C TYR A 9 27.06 13.14 7.29
N LYS A 10 26.77 14.41 7.00
CA LYS A 10 27.75 15.49 7.01
C LYS A 10 27.20 16.67 7.80
N LEU A 11 27.96 17.13 8.79
CA LEU A 11 27.65 18.38 9.50
C LEU A 11 28.21 19.56 8.68
N VAL A 12 27.32 20.43 8.22
CA VAL A 12 27.70 21.67 7.50
C VAL A 12 27.10 22.84 8.26
N LYS A 13 27.97 23.69 8.83
CA LYS A 13 27.59 24.87 9.63
C LYS A 13 26.61 24.57 10.80
N GLY A 14 26.74 23.36 11.41
CA GLY A 14 25.88 22.94 12.51
C GLY A 14 24.59 22.22 12.10
N ASP A 15 24.26 22.20 10.81
CA ASP A 15 23.13 21.46 10.27
C ASP A 15 23.56 20.09 9.77
N LEU A 16 22.76 19.05 10.09
CA LEU A 16 22.96 17.70 9.60
C LEU A 16 22.47 17.62 8.15
N GLN A 17 23.41 17.44 7.22
CA GLN A 17 23.11 17.18 5.81
C GLN A 17 23.25 15.70 5.52
N ILE A 18 22.27 15.15 4.78
CA ILE A 18 22.28 13.77 4.30
C ILE A 18 22.63 13.78 2.83
N GLU A 19 23.76 13.15 2.49
CA GLU A 19 24.20 12.94 1.12
C GLU A 19 23.99 11.47 0.76
N MET A 20 23.36 11.22 -0.39
CA MET A 20 23.11 9.87 -0.91
C MET A 20 24.06 9.60 -2.07
N THR A 21 24.85 8.54 -1.98
CA THR A 21 25.70 8.08 -3.08
C THR A 21 25.25 6.72 -3.56
N VAL A 22 25.32 6.48 -4.88
CA VAL A 22 25.07 5.16 -5.46
C VAL A 22 26.21 4.23 -5.10
N GLU A 23 25.94 3.22 -4.27
CA GLU A 23 26.91 2.20 -3.87
C GLU A 23 27.00 1.08 -4.90
N ALA A 24 25.86 0.68 -5.45
CA ALA A 24 25.78 -0.34 -6.49
C ALA A 24 24.58 -0.11 -7.41
N GLY A 25 24.78 -0.37 -8.70
CA GLY A 25 23.71 -0.47 -9.69
C GLY A 25 23.55 -1.92 -10.11
N TYR A 26 22.29 -2.38 -10.15
CA TYR A 26 22.00 -3.74 -10.59
C TYR A 26 21.34 -3.67 -11.96
N PRO A 27 21.99 -4.21 -13.01
CA PRO A 27 21.36 -4.30 -14.33
C PRO A 27 20.23 -5.32 -14.26
N PHE A 28 19.02 -4.89 -14.57
CA PHE A 28 17.89 -5.78 -14.76
C PHE A 28 17.65 -5.93 -16.26
N PHE A 29 17.58 -7.16 -16.69
CA PHE A 29 17.09 -7.47 -18.02
C PHE A 29 15.57 -7.68 -17.90
N LEU A 30 14.83 -6.58 -17.98
CA LEU A 30 13.41 -6.61 -18.21
C LEU A 30 13.14 -6.87 -19.68
N ASP A 31 11.99 -7.46 -20.00
CA ASP A 31 11.54 -7.60 -21.38
C ASP A 31 11.38 -6.21 -22.03
N GLU A 32 11.47 -6.13 -23.36
CA GLU A 32 11.36 -4.86 -24.07
C GLU A 32 10.05 -4.13 -23.74
N GLY A 33 10.15 -2.87 -23.34
CA GLY A 33 9.01 -2.07 -22.91
C GLY A 33 8.41 -2.48 -21.57
N GLU A 34 9.11 -3.29 -20.76
CA GLU A 34 8.71 -3.61 -19.39
C GLU A 34 9.33 -2.64 -18.39
N SER A 35 8.55 -2.21 -17.40
CA SER A 35 8.99 -1.35 -16.32
C SER A 35 8.52 -1.83 -14.93
N PHE A 36 9.24 -1.43 -13.89
CA PHE A 36 8.83 -1.71 -12.53
C PHE A 36 7.65 -0.81 -12.13
N SER A 37 6.64 -1.41 -11.49
CA SER A 37 5.48 -0.68 -10.97
C SER A 37 5.49 -0.55 -9.44
N ASN A 38 5.94 -1.59 -8.72
CA ASN A 38 5.99 -1.55 -7.27
C ASN A 38 6.99 -2.55 -6.70
N LEU A 39 7.31 -2.43 -5.41
CA LEU A 39 8.20 -3.37 -4.70
C LEU A 39 7.88 -3.46 -3.22
N CYS A 40 8.24 -4.59 -2.60
CA CYS A 40 8.33 -4.73 -1.15
C CYS A 40 9.53 -5.60 -0.75
N ALA A 41 9.94 -5.50 0.51
CA ALA A 41 10.96 -6.38 1.07
C ALA A 41 10.33 -7.66 1.62
N SER A 42 11.09 -8.77 1.63
CA SER A 42 10.75 -9.94 2.44
C SER A 42 10.85 -9.61 3.93
N GLN A 43 10.14 -10.36 4.78
CA GLN A 43 10.13 -10.13 6.23
C GLN A 43 11.53 -10.27 6.85
N ASP A 44 12.35 -11.21 6.38
CA ASP A 44 13.74 -11.41 6.79
C ASP A 44 14.70 -10.37 6.19
N GLY A 45 14.19 -9.53 5.29
CA GLY A 45 14.98 -8.51 4.62
C GLY A 45 15.96 -9.04 3.57
N HIS A 46 15.97 -10.35 3.24
CA HIS A 46 16.90 -10.95 2.28
C HIS A 46 16.52 -10.62 0.84
N PHE A 47 15.23 -10.72 0.51
CA PHE A 47 14.73 -10.49 -0.84
C PHE A 47 14.07 -9.12 -1.01
N LEU A 48 14.07 -8.63 -2.25
CA LEU A 48 13.10 -7.66 -2.73
C LEU A 48 12.17 -8.35 -3.72
N TYR A 49 10.89 -8.20 -3.52
CA TYR A 49 9.86 -8.63 -4.43
C TYR A 49 9.45 -7.45 -5.31
N LEU A 50 9.61 -7.60 -6.61
CA LEU A 50 9.43 -6.52 -7.59
C LEU A 50 8.32 -6.92 -8.54
N VAL A 51 7.35 -6.05 -8.77
CA VAL A 51 6.31 -6.28 -9.77
C VAL A 51 6.49 -5.32 -10.95
N THR A 52 6.08 -5.79 -12.12
CA THR A 52 6.23 -5.06 -13.38
C THR A 52 4.88 -4.81 -14.03
N ASP A 53 4.83 -3.84 -14.94
CA ASP A 53 3.66 -3.49 -15.75
C ASP A 53 3.28 -4.57 -16.80
N LYS A 54 4.13 -5.59 -16.98
CA LYS A 54 3.85 -6.77 -17.83
C LYS A 54 3.37 -7.99 -17.05
N GLY A 55 2.94 -7.80 -15.80
CA GLY A 55 2.37 -8.86 -14.97
C GLY A 55 3.40 -9.81 -14.36
N ASN A 56 4.67 -9.44 -14.29
CA ASN A 56 5.71 -10.26 -13.70
C ASN A 56 5.94 -9.88 -12.23
N LEU A 57 6.21 -10.90 -11.41
CA LEU A 57 6.71 -10.80 -10.05
C LEU A 57 8.10 -11.41 -9.99
N LEU A 58 9.09 -10.61 -9.63
CA LEU A 58 10.50 -10.97 -9.62
C LEU A 58 11.00 -11.05 -8.18
N PHE A 59 11.75 -12.10 -7.86
CA PHE A 59 12.43 -12.25 -6.56
C PHE A 59 13.89 -11.86 -6.75
N PHE A 60 14.25 -10.70 -6.24
CA PHE A 60 15.61 -10.20 -6.27
C PHE A 60 16.32 -10.53 -4.95
N ASP A 61 17.36 -11.33 -5.05
CA ASP A 61 18.25 -11.65 -3.94
C ASP A 61 19.25 -10.49 -3.73
N LYS A 62 19.17 -9.82 -2.57
CA LYS A 62 20.02 -8.66 -2.26
C LYS A 62 21.48 -9.04 -2.02
N ILE A 63 21.76 -10.28 -1.61
CA ILE A 63 23.12 -10.77 -1.38
C ILE A 63 23.75 -11.17 -2.71
N ALA A 64 23.04 -11.96 -3.50
CA ALA A 64 23.49 -12.39 -4.81
C ALA A 64 23.45 -11.28 -5.88
N GLY A 65 22.72 -10.20 -5.63
CA GLY A 65 22.58 -9.07 -6.54
C GLY A 65 21.86 -9.39 -7.85
N LYS A 66 20.97 -10.38 -7.85
CA LYS A 66 20.29 -10.86 -9.07
C LYS A 66 18.87 -11.36 -8.82
N VAL A 67 18.07 -11.42 -9.87
CA VAL A 67 16.76 -12.08 -9.86
C VAL A 67 16.97 -13.61 -9.85
N VAL A 68 16.37 -14.28 -8.88
CA VAL A 68 16.49 -15.72 -8.67
C VAL A 68 15.23 -16.51 -9.04
N ARG A 69 14.06 -15.84 -9.02
CA ARG A 69 12.77 -16.44 -9.39
C ARG A 69 11.90 -15.41 -10.11
N LYS A 70 11.08 -15.88 -11.05
CA LYS A 70 10.12 -15.05 -11.80
C LYS A 70 8.78 -15.78 -11.85
N PHE A 71 7.68 -15.08 -11.54
CA PHE A 71 6.31 -15.57 -11.60
C PHE A 71 5.44 -14.60 -12.37
N LYS A 72 4.27 -15.06 -12.79
CA LYS A 72 3.17 -14.17 -13.20
C LYS A 72 2.28 -13.89 -11.99
N TYR A 73 2.04 -12.59 -11.68
CA TYR A 73 1.12 -12.22 -10.61
C TYR A 73 -0.32 -12.07 -11.09
N SER A 74 -0.58 -12.08 -12.39
CA SER A 74 -1.94 -11.99 -12.90
C SER A 74 -2.12 -12.90 -14.11
N ILE A 75 -3.32 -13.48 -14.22
CA ILE A 75 -3.79 -14.18 -15.41
C ILE A 75 -4.30 -13.21 -16.48
N ASN A 76 -4.64 -11.97 -16.09
CA ASN A 76 -5.05 -10.92 -17.01
C ASN A 76 -3.80 -10.16 -17.52
N PRO A 77 -3.55 -10.17 -18.84
CA PRO A 77 -2.37 -9.52 -19.41
C PRO A 77 -2.41 -7.98 -19.33
N SER A 78 -3.59 -7.41 -19.09
CA SER A 78 -3.77 -5.95 -18.92
C SER A 78 -3.68 -5.51 -17.45
N ALA A 79 -3.42 -6.44 -16.52
CA ALA A 79 -3.32 -6.13 -15.11
C ALA A 79 -2.10 -5.25 -14.84
N ASN A 80 -2.31 -4.15 -14.10
CA ASN A 80 -1.26 -3.26 -13.67
C ASN A 80 -1.22 -3.22 -12.13
N ALA A 81 -0.09 -3.65 -11.54
CA ALA A 81 0.06 -3.74 -10.10
C ALA A 81 0.00 -2.35 -9.45
N THR A 82 -0.85 -2.24 -8.44
CA THR A 82 -1.02 -1.03 -7.61
C THR A 82 -0.23 -1.11 -6.33
N THR A 83 -0.23 -2.29 -5.67
CA THR A 83 0.53 -2.53 -4.46
C THR A 83 1.02 -3.97 -4.40
N ILE A 84 2.06 -4.17 -3.59
CA ILE A 84 2.58 -5.49 -3.23
C ILE A 84 2.84 -5.53 -1.72
N MET A 85 2.50 -6.65 -1.09
CA MET A 85 2.70 -6.90 0.33
C MET A 85 3.28 -8.31 0.52
N SER A 86 4.19 -8.46 1.48
CA SER A 86 4.69 -9.77 1.93
C SER A 86 4.21 -10.02 3.35
N GLU A 87 3.50 -11.14 3.56
CA GLU A 87 2.95 -11.54 4.85
C GLU A 87 3.08 -13.05 5.03
N GLY A 88 3.83 -13.48 6.07
CA GLY A 88 4.14 -14.87 6.31
C GLY A 88 4.79 -15.54 5.09
N GLU A 89 4.23 -16.66 4.66
CA GLU A 89 4.67 -17.40 3.47
C GLU A 89 4.01 -16.92 2.17
N TYR A 90 3.32 -15.77 2.18
CA TYR A 90 2.58 -15.28 1.04
C TYR A 90 3.06 -13.91 0.56
N ILE A 91 2.96 -13.71 -0.76
CA ILE A 91 3.05 -12.41 -1.39
C ILE A 91 1.67 -12.08 -1.97
N TRP A 92 1.21 -10.89 -1.66
CA TRP A 92 -0.04 -10.34 -2.16
C TRP A 92 0.25 -9.25 -3.18
N VAL A 93 -0.41 -9.31 -4.32
CA VAL A 93 -0.34 -8.28 -5.36
C VAL A 93 -1.74 -7.81 -5.67
N SER A 94 -1.98 -6.52 -5.47
CA SER A 94 -3.21 -5.86 -5.93
C SER A 94 -2.97 -5.24 -7.29
N SER A 95 -3.97 -5.23 -8.16
CA SER A 95 -3.83 -4.70 -9.51
C SER A 95 -5.13 -4.13 -10.07
N ILE A 96 -4.98 -3.14 -10.95
CA ILE A 96 -6.06 -2.63 -11.80
C ILE A 96 -6.40 -3.72 -12.80
N VAL A 97 -7.70 -4.00 -13.01
CA VAL A 97 -8.28 -5.00 -13.92
C VAL A 97 -7.94 -6.46 -13.57
N GLY A 98 -6.93 -6.70 -12.72
CA GLY A 98 -6.47 -8.04 -12.35
C GLY A 98 -6.93 -8.50 -10.97
N GLY A 99 -7.54 -7.62 -10.16
CA GLY A 99 -7.95 -7.94 -8.81
C GLY A 99 -6.79 -8.16 -7.84
N VAL A 100 -6.83 -9.22 -7.04
CA VAL A 100 -5.84 -9.57 -6.04
C VAL A 100 -5.29 -10.96 -6.29
N THR A 101 -3.98 -11.10 -6.23
CA THR A 101 -3.28 -12.38 -6.30
C THR A 101 -2.57 -12.66 -4.99
N ARG A 102 -2.72 -13.88 -4.47
CA ARG A 102 -1.96 -14.42 -3.34
C ARG A 102 -1.02 -15.52 -3.84
N LEU A 103 0.29 -15.27 -3.82
CA LEU A 103 1.31 -16.25 -4.19
C LEU A 103 1.89 -16.90 -2.93
N HIS A 104 1.84 -18.21 -2.82
CA HIS A 104 2.53 -18.97 -1.77
C HIS A 104 4.00 -19.15 -2.15
N ILE A 105 4.92 -18.54 -1.39
CA ILE A 105 6.36 -18.44 -1.69
C ILE A 105 7.03 -19.81 -1.83
N PRO A 106 6.81 -20.77 -0.89
CA PRO A 106 7.46 -22.09 -0.97
C PRO A 106 7.08 -22.89 -2.22
N THR A 107 5.79 -22.94 -2.57
CA THR A 107 5.30 -23.79 -3.66
C THR A 107 5.20 -23.07 -5.00
N GLY A 108 5.17 -21.73 -5.01
CA GLY A 108 4.92 -20.94 -6.21
C GLY A 108 3.49 -21.01 -6.74
N LYS A 109 2.54 -21.58 -5.97
CA LYS A 109 1.13 -21.61 -6.34
C LYS A 109 0.47 -20.27 -6.05
N SER A 110 -0.46 -19.88 -6.92
CA SER A 110 -1.19 -18.63 -6.79
C SER A 110 -2.70 -18.86 -6.72
N ASP A 111 -3.35 -18.13 -5.80
CA ASP A 111 -4.80 -17.96 -5.76
C ASP A 111 -5.13 -16.59 -6.36
N TYR A 112 -6.22 -16.53 -7.13
CA TYR A 112 -6.66 -15.33 -7.82
C TYR A 112 -8.06 -14.93 -7.33
N TYR A 113 -8.17 -13.76 -6.72
CA TYR A 113 -9.42 -13.17 -6.28
C TYR A 113 -9.80 -12.09 -7.30
N GLN A 114 -10.92 -12.31 -7.98
CA GLN A 114 -11.38 -11.44 -9.07
C GLN A 114 -12.80 -10.94 -8.82
N TYR A 115 -13.16 -9.85 -9.46
CA TYR A 115 -14.52 -9.37 -9.52
C TYR A 115 -15.32 -10.23 -10.50
N ASN A 116 -16.53 -10.63 -10.08
CA ASN A 116 -17.46 -11.36 -10.92
C ASN A 116 -18.87 -10.81 -10.65
N GLU A 117 -19.51 -10.24 -11.66
CA GLU A 117 -20.86 -9.68 -11.56
C GLU A 117 -21.92 -10.74 -11.20
N ASP A 118 -21.74 -11.97 -11.68
CA ASP A 118 -22.69 -13.08 -11.46
C ASP A 118 -22.49 -13.76 -10.11
N ALA A 119 -21.31 -13.62 -9.49
CA ALA A 119 -20.98 -14.25 -8.21
C ALA A 119 -21.22 -13.28 -7.04
N ARG A 120 -22.43 -13.25 -6.51
CA ARG A 120 -22.76 -12.44 -5.32
C ARG A 120 -22.03 -12.87 -4.05
N LEU A 121 -21.48 -14.07 -4.03
CA LEU A 121 -20.65 -14.65 -2.97
C LEU A 121 -19.33 -15.09 -3.57
N SER A 122 -18.22 -14.83 -2.86
CA SER A 122 -16.84 -15.15 -3.29
C SER A 122 -16.33 -14.34 -4.47
N SER A 123 -16.56 -13.03 -4.45
CA SER A 123 -16.07 -12.07 -5.46
C SER A 123 -15.46 -10.85 -4.79
N LEU A 124 -14.53 -10.18 -5.47
CA LEU A 124 -14.13 -8.83 -5.07
C LEU A 124 -15.27 -7.83 -5.28
N SER A 125 -15.25 -6.71 -4.57
CA SER A 125 -16.20 -5.61 -4.74
C SER A 125 -16.00 -4.81 -6.05
N HIS A 126 -14.82 -4.92 -6.67
CA HIS A 126 -14.50 -4.35 -7.98
C HIS A 126 -13.25 -5.00 -8.59
N SER A 127 -13.07 -4.93 -9.92
CA SER A 127 -11.91 -5.46 -10.63
C SER A 127 -10.60 -4.74 -10.30
N ASP A 128 -10.67 -3.47 -9.93
CA ASP A 128 -9.53 -2.64 -9.61
C ASP A 128 -9.27 -2.69 -8.11
N ALA A 129 -8.20 -3.37 -7.72
CA ALA A 129 -7.74 -3.48 -6.34
C ALA A 129 -6.54 -2.55 -6.10
N TYR A 130 -6.52 -1.90 -4.95
CA TYR A 130 -5.53 -0.87 -4.61
C TYR A 130 -4.66 -1.22 -3.40
N GLY A 131 -5.01 -2.24 -2.64
CA GLY A 131 -4.20 -2.70 -1.54
C GLY A 131 -4.84 -3.86 -0.78
N VAL A 132 -3.99 -4.62 -0.10
CA VAL A 132 -4.39 -5.66 0.84
C VAL A 132 -3.68 -5.41 2.15
N VAL A 133 -4.36 -5.63 3.26
CA VAL A 133 -3.78 -5.67 4.61
C VAL A 133 -4.22 -6.92 5.33
N ALA A 134 -3.32 -7.48 6.14
CA ALA A 134 -3.63 -8.57 7.05
C ALA A 134 -4.31 -8.03 8.30
N LEU A 135 -5.29 -8.75 8.80
CA LEU A 135 -5.93 -8.54 10.09
C LEU A 135 -5.40 -9.57 11.12
N ASP A 136 -5.70 -9.34 12.40
CA ASP A 136 -5.17 -10.17 13.51
C ASP A 136 -5.70 -11.62 13.56
N ASN A 137 -6.66 -11.98 12.70
CA ASN A 137 -7.37 -13.26 12.74
C ASN A 137 -7.23 -14.08 11.46
N ASP A 138 -6.08 -14.03 10.81
CA ASP A 138 -5.77 -14.69 9.54
C ASP A 138 -6.70 -14.27 8.38
N SER A 139 -7.42 -13.17 8.55
CA SER A 139 -8.24 -12.57 7.51
C SER A 139 -7.54 -11.38 6.89
N TYR A 140 -8.02 -10.95 5.73
CA TYR A 140 -7.43 -9.84 5.00
C TYR A 140 -8.51 -8.89 4.50
N ILE A 141 -8.19 -7.62 4.38
CA ILE A 141 -9.03 -6.64 3.69
C ILE A 141 -8.35 -6.28 2.37
N ALA A 142 -9.04 -6.52 1.28
CA ALA A 142 -8.69 -6.04 -0.05
C ALA A 142 -9.51 -4.78 -0.36
N VAL A 143 -8.84 -3.66 -0.54
CA VAL A 143 -9.48 -2.39 -0.91
C VAL A 143 -9.56 -2.30 -2.42
N THR A 144 -10.74 -1.95 -2.92
CA THR A 144 -11.03 -1.83 -4.35
C THR A 144 -11.60 -0.45 -4.68
N TRP A 145 -11.74 -0.17 -5.98
CA TRP A 145 -12.32 1.07 -6.46
C TRP A 145 -13.75 1.34 -5.94
N ASN A 146 -14.53 0.28 -5.68
CA ASN A 146 -15.92 0.39 -5.24
C ASN A 146 -16.16 -0.32 -3.90
N GLY A 147 -15.35 -0.03 -2.91
CA GLY A 147 -15.48 -0.60 -1.57
C GLY A 147 -14.31 -1.47 -1.16
N TYR A 148 -14.56 -2.43 -0.28
CA TYR A 148 -13.57 -3.41 0.15
C TYR A 148 -14.14 -4.82 0.13
N THR A 149 -13.26 -5.79 0.18
CA THR A 149 -13.59 -7.20 0.27
C THR A 149 -12.89 -7.81 1.48
N LEU A 150 -13.65 -8.47 2.33
CA LEU A 150 -13.10 -9.31 3.39
C LEU A 150 -12.72 -10.66 2.77
N LEU A 151 -11.46 -11.03 2.91
CA LEU A 151 -10.92 -12.35 2.58
C LEU A 151 -10.69 -13.10 3.89
N ALA A 152 -11.49 -14.14 4.15
CA ALA A 152 -11.45 -14.89 5.41
C ALA A 152 -11.27 -16.38 5.15
N PRO A 153 -10.57 -17.12 6.05
CA PRO A 153 -10.42 -18.58 5.92
C PRO A 153 -11.77 -19.28 5.79
N GLU A 154 -11.83 -20.27 4.89
CA GLU A 154 -13.01 -21.12 4.76
C GLU A 154 -13.09 -22.10 5.95
N GLU A 155 -14.28 -22.34 6.48
CA GLU A 155 -14.48 -23.24 7.63
C GLU A 155 -13.98 -24.68 7.36
N ASN A 156 -14.14 -25.16 6.13
CA ASN A 156 -13.76 -26.52 5.73
C ASN A 156 -12.32 -26.66 5.24
N ASP A 157 -11.69 -25.56 4.86
CA ASP A 157 -10.30 -25.53 4.36
C ASP A 157 -9.65 -24.18 4.67
N PRO A 158 -9.03 -24.02 5.85
CA PRO A 158 -8.41 -22.74 6.25
C PRO A 158 -7.27 -22.27 5.34
N SER A 159 -6.76 -23.13 4.46
CA SER A 159 -5.75 -22.73 3.45
C SER A 159 -6.36 -21.89 2.32
N LYS A 160 -7.67 -21.96 2.14
CA LYS A 160 -8.44 -21.17 1.19
C LYS A 160 -9.12 -20.00 1.87
N LEU A 161 -9.31 -18.93 1.12
CA LEU A 161 -10.03 -17.76 1.60
C LEU A 161 -11.32 -17.56 0.77
N SER A 162 -12.41 -17.37 1.46
CA SER A 162 -13.66 -16.87 0.87
C SER A 162 -13.60 -15.34 0.76
N ALA A 163 -14.21 -14.79 -0.29
CA ALA A 163 -14.25 -13.36 -0.54
C ALA A 163 -15.67 -12.82 -0.33
N THR A 164 -15.86 -11.92 0.63
CA THR A 164 -17.12 -11.25 0.91
C THR A 164 -17.03 -9.78 0.54
N PRO A 165 -17.71 -9.31 -0.54
CA PRO A 165 -17.63 -7.93 -0.98
C PRO A 165 -18.52 -7.00 -0.15
N TYR A 166 -17.99 -5.81 0.15
CA TYR A 166 -18.69 -4.70 0.75
C TYR A 166 -18.58 -3.49 -0.18
N THR A 167 -19.64 -3.16 -0.87
CA THR A 167 -19.65 -2.04 -1.82
C THR A 167 -19.93 -0.71 -1.13
N ASN A 168 -19.54 0.39 -1.75
CA ASN A 168 -19.74 1.75 -1.23
C ASN A 168 -21.20 2.08 -0.91
N THR A 169 -22.16 1.45 -1.60
CA THR A 169 -23.61 1.64 -1.33
C THR A 169 -24.05 1.12 0.03
N SER A 170 -23.38 0.10 0.57
CA SER A 170 -23.69 -0.43 1.91
C SER A 170 -23.03 0.36 3.04
N PHE A 171 -21.99 1.14 2.74
CA PHE A 171 -21.12 1.80 3.71
C PHE A 171 -21.44 3.27 3.93
N LEU A 172 -21.81 3.97 2.87
CA LEU A 172 -21.87 5.42 2.82
C LEU A 172 -23.28 5.97 2.64
N GLN A 173 -24.28 5.24 3.11
CA GLN A 173 -25.68 5.68 3.06
C GLN A 173 -25.93 7.08 3.68
N TYR A 174 -24.93 7.66 4.33
CA TYR A 174 -25.09 8.93 5.03
C TYR A 174 -24.53 10.16 4.29
N ARG A 175 -23.80 10.01 3.17
CA ARG A 175 -23.36 11.19 2.38
C ARG A 175 -23.14 10.79 0.92
N ASN A 176 -23.66 11.60 -0.02
CA ASN A 176 -23.50 11.53 -1.47
C ASN A 176 -22.05 11.71 -1.97
N VAL A 177 -21.07 11.05 -1.37
CA VAL A 177 -19.67 11.16 -1.78
C VAL A 177 -19.28 9.84 -2.41
N GLU A 178 -18.98 9.86 -3.71
CA GLU A 178 -18.31 8.74 -4.40
C GLU A 178 -16.91 8.56 -3.78
N THR A 179 -16.81 7.68 -2.80
CA THR A 179 -15.55 7.39 -2.14
C THR A 179 -14.89 6.20 -2.83
N ARG A 180 -14.10 6.49 -3.86
CA ARG A 180 -13.23 5.51 -4.49
C ARG A 180 -12.05 5.25 -3.55
N MET A 181 -11.90 4.01 -3.09
CA MET A 181 -10.87 3.62 -2.14
C MET A 181 -9.58 3.29 -2.90
N ILE A 182 -8.47 3.94 -2.56
CA ILE A 182 -7.21 3.85 -3.34
C ILE A 182 -5.97 3.54 -2.51
N SER A 183 -6.08 3.47 -1.20
CA SER A 183 -4.99 3.05 -0.32
C SER A 183 -5.51 2.51 0.99
N VAL A 184 -4.74 1.66 1.66
CA VAL A 184 -5.13 1.00 2.90
C VAL A 184 -3.93 0.84 3.84
N TYR A 185 -4.18 0.97 5.14
CA TYR A 185 -3.21 0.72 6.19
C TYR A 185 -3.92 0.18 7.43
N TYR A 186 -3.40 -0.89 8.02
CA TYR A 186 -3.88 -1.44 9.29
C TYR A 186 -2.85 -1.13 10.37
N ASP A 187 -3.24 -0.44 11.42
CA ASP A 187 -2.34 -0.01 12.46
C ASP A 187 -2.24 -1.01 13.62
N LYS A 188 -1.27 -0.77 14.52
CA LYS A 188 -1.04 -1.62 15.70
C LYS A 188 -2.19 -1.60 16.71
N GLU A 189 -3.05 -0.58 16.64
CA GLU A 189 -4.21 -0.42 17.50
C GLU A 189 -5.43 -1.17 16.97
N GLY A 190 -5.31 -1.89 15.85
CA GLY A 190 -6.39 -2.61 15.21
C GLY A 190 -7.37 -1.71 14.48
N ILE A 191 -6.90 -0.57 13.95
CA ILE A 191 -7.70 0.36 13.16
C ILE A 191 -7.30 0.26 11.71
N LEU A 192 -8.30 0.08 10.86
CA LEU A 192 -8.15 0.09 9.41
C LEU A 192 -8.32 1.51 8.88
N TRP A 193 -7.31 2.04 8.23
CA TRP A 193 -7.29 3.34 7.59
C TRP A 193 -7.39 3.17 6.08
N ILE A 194 -8.32 3.87 5.44
CA ILE A 194 -8.53 3.81 3.99
C ILE A 194 -8.46 5.22 3.42
N GLY A 195 -7.52 5.44 2.52
CA GLY A 195 -7.44 6.66 1.72
C GLY A 195 -8.40 6.57 0.54
N THR A 196 -9.07 7.68 0.23
CA THR A 196 -10.07 7.73 -0.82
C THR A 196 -9.74 8.79 -1.86
N ARG A 197 -10.27 8.62 -3.07
CA ARG A 197 -10.17 9.62 -4.13
C ARG A 197 -11.33 10.61 -4.01
N GLY A 198 -11.06 11.77 -3.44
CA GLY A 198 -12.02 12.86 -3.29
C GLY A 198 -12.84 12.86 -1.99
N GLY A 199 -12.83 11.78 -1.19
CA GLY A 199 -13.56 11.67 0.08
C GLY A 199 -12.71 11.83 1.35
N GLY A 200 -11.40 12.10 1.21
CA GLY A 200 -10.48 12.17 2.34
C GLY A 200 -10.06 10.79 2.85
N ILE A 201 -9.96 10.63 4.16
CA ILE A 201 -9.61 9.36 4.82
C ILE A 201 -10.81 8.80 5.59
N VAL A 202 -10.98 7.48 5.52
CA VAL A 202 -11.98 6.74 6.29
C VAL A 202 -11.25 5.78 7.21
N TYR A 203 -11.68 5.63 8.45
CA TYR A 203 -11.14 4.60 9.31
C TYR A 203 -12.22 3.72 9.93
N PHE A 204 -11.86 2.47 10.22
CA PHE A 204 -12.69 1.48 10.89
C PHE A 204 -12.00 1.00 12.16
N ASP A 205 -12.67 1.13 13.28
CA ASP A 205 -12.29 0.43 14.51
C ASP A 205 -13.18 -0.81 14.66
N PHE A 206 -12.67 -1.97 14.27
CA PHE A 206 -13.41 -3.23 14.34
C PHE A 206 -13.82 -3.61 15.78
N ARG A 207 -13.14 -3.07 16.79
CA ARG A 207 -13.47 -3.34 18.20
C ARG A 207 -14.73 -2.61 18.65
N GLN A 208 -15.14 -1.57 17.96
CA GLN A 208 -16.29 -0.73 18.34
C GLN A 208 -17.43 -0.71 17.31
N HIS A 209 -17.28 -1.41 16.20
CA HIS A 209 -18.22 -1.35 15.07
C HIS A 209 -18.55 0.08 14.60
N SER A 210 -17.66 1.05 14.87
CA SER A 210 -17.82 2.43 14.49
C SER A 210 -16.75 2.86 13.51
N TYR A 211 -17.13 3.67 12.54
CA TYR A 211 -16.20 4.33 11.62
C TYR A 211 -16.31 5.86 11.78
N MET A 212 -15.22 6.56 11.53
CA MET A 212 -15.23 8.02 11.39
C MET A 212 -14.57 8.40 10.07
N GLN A 213 -15.17 9.37 9.39
CA GLN A 213 -14.67 9.89 8.15
C GLN A 213 -14.15 11.31 8.35
N TYR A 214 -12.92 11.57 7.91
CA TYR A 214 -12.33 12.90 7.90
C TYR A 214 -12.44 13.47 6.49
N HIS A 215 -13.11 14.61 6.38
CA HIS A 215 -13.18 15.37 5.15
C HIS A 215 -12.17 16.52 5.19
N SER A 216 -11.35 16.62 4.18
CA SER A 216 -10.65 17.86 3.90
C SER A 216 -11.60 18.84 3.20
N LYS A 217 -11.43 20.14 3.47
CA LYS A 217 -12.15 21.21 2.77
C LYS A 217 -11.70 21.37 1.31
N LYS A 218 -10.58 20.78 0.94
CA LYS A 218 -10.01 20.75 -0.41
C LYS A 218 -10.09 19.33 -0.95
N HIS A 219 -10.07 19.17 -2.28
CA HIS A 219 -10.11 17.88 -2.96
C HIS A 219 -8.81 17.08 -2.70
N ASN A 220 -8.67 16.52 -1.51
CA ASN A 220 -7.51 15.73 -1.14
C ASN A 220 -7.73 14.26 -1.51
N GLU A 221 -7.15 13.88 -2.63
CA GLU A 221 -7.00 12.47 -2.99
C GLU A 221 -5.84 11.91 -2.15
N ILE A 222 -6.16 11.03 -1.20
CA ILE A 222 -5.18 10.38 -0.33
C ILE A 222 -4.69 9.12 -1.01
N SER A 223 -3.41 9.08 -1.34
CA SER A 223 -2.76 7.97 -2.05
C SER A 223 -1.91 7.08 -1.13
N ALA A 224 -1.47 7.63 0.00
CA ALA A 224 -0.64 6.91 0.96
C ALA A 224 -0.91 7.40 2.39
N GLN A 225 -0.75 6.50 3.36
CA GLN A 225 -0.84 6.82 4.78
C GLN A 225 0.15 5.98 5.59
N VAL A 226 0.67 6.56 6.67
CA VAL A 226 1.59 5.89 7.60
C VAL A 226 1.50 6.56 8.96
N ALA A 227 1.71 5.81 10.05
CA ALA A 227 1.81 6.38 11.39
C ALA A 227 3.28 6.51 11.80
N ASP A 228 3.63 7.65 12.42
CA ASP A 228 4.93 7.84 13.04
C ASP A 228 5.05 7.11 14.40
N LYS A 229 6.21 7.23 15.05
CA LYS A 229 6.44 6.59 16.35
C LYS A 229 5.59 7.18 17.48
N ASP A 230 5.16 8.44 17.33
CA ASP A 230 4.37 9.17 18.32
C ASP A 230 2.86 8.98 18.09
N GLY A 231 2.46 8.17 17.09
CA GLY A 231 1.06 7.88 16.75
C GLY A 231 0.38 8.98 15.94
N ARG A 232 1.12 9.91 15.34
CA ARG A 232 0.56 10.86 14.37
C ARG A 232 0.40 10.20 13.02
N ILE A 233 -0.68 10.53 12.33
CA ILE A 233 -0.96 10.02 10.98
C ILE A 233 -0.36 10.97 9.95
N TRP A 234 0.36 10.41 8.99
CA TRP A 234 0.94 11.10 7.85
C TRP A 234 0.25 10.63 6.58
N LEU A 235 -0.05 11.56 5.71
CA LEU A 235 -0.77 11.33 4.46
C LEU A 235 0.07 11.77 3.27
N GLY A 236 0.12 10.94 2.24
CA GLY A 236 0.52 11.34 0.89
C GLY A 236 -0.72 11.72 0.09
N THR A 237 -0.70 12.85 -0.57
CA THR A 237 -1.84 13.38 -1.32
C THR A 237 -1.46 13.70 -2.77
N TYR A 238 -2.46 13.76 -3.66
CA TYR A 238 -2.24 14.15 -5.06
C TYR A 238 -2.03 15.66 -5.25
N HIS A 239 -2.54 16.51 -4.34
CA HIS A 239 -2.59 17.94 -4.58
C HIS A 239 -1.92 18.80 -3.50
N GLU A 240 -1.69 18.25 -2.31
CA GLU A 240 -1.13 19.01 -1.19
C GLU A 240 0.19 18.44 -0.67
N GLY A 241 0.76 17.45 -1.40
CA GLY A 241 2.01 16.80 -1.01
C GLY A 241 1.86 15.93 0.23
N ILE A 242 2.75 16.11 1.20
CA ILE A 242 2.74 15.36 2.46
C ILE A 242 2.03 16.19 3.54
N MET A 243 1.07 15.57 4.23
CA MET A 243 0.35 16.14 5.36
C MET A 243 0.57 15.31 6.62
N ARG A 244 0.49 15.95 7.78
CA ARG A 244 0.63 15.28 9.08
C ARG A 244 -0.50 15.74 10.01
N SER A 245 -1.03 14.83 10.83
CA SER A 245 -1.98 15.19 11.87
C SER A 245 -1.33 16.08 12.94
N ASP A 246 -2.04 17.10 13.39
CA ASP A 246 -1.55 18.07 14.37
C ASP A 246 -1.26 17.41 15.73
N GLN A 247 -1.93 16.29 16.00
CA GLN A 247 -1.80 15.51 17.24
C GLN A 247 -1.80 14.01 16.94
N PRO A 248 -1.29 13.18 17.86
CA PRO A 248 -1.44 11.73 17.80
C PRO A 248 -2.91 11.35 17.74
N TYR A 249 -3.18 10.25 17.05
CA TYR A 249 -4.53 9.69 17.00
C TYR A 249 -5.02 9.33 18.41
N ALA A 250 -6.23 9.78 18.73
CA ALA A 250 -6.97 9.40 19.93
C ALA A 250 -8.45 9.23 19.57
N LYS A 251 -9.07 8.14 20.03
CA LYS A 251 -10.45 7.74 19.69
C LYS A 251 -11.52 8.83 19.82
N SER A 252 -11.32 9.78 20.70
CA SER A 252 -12.35 10.77 21.06
C SER A 252 -12.13 12.15 20.43
N ARG A 253 -11.11 12.32 19.58
CA ARG A 253 -10.75 13.64 19.05
C ARG A 253 -10.68 13.64 17.53
N PRO A 254 -11.28 14.63 16.86
CA PRO A 254 -11.08 14.82 15.43
C PRO A 254 -9.60 15.13 15.13
N LEU A 255 -9.09 14.59 14.03
CA LEU A 255 -7.77 14.91 13.53
C LEU A 255 -7.87 16.10 12.56
N ASN A 256 -6.97 17.07 12.75
CA ASN A 256 -6.66 18.07 11.73
C ASN A 256 -5.32 17.74 11.11
N PHE A 257 -5.15 18.07 9.84
CA PHE A 257 -3.93 17.80 9.09
C PHE A 257 -3.34 19.11 8.58
N SER A 258 -2.03 19.23 8.75
CA SER A 258 -1.25 20.37 8.27
C SER A 258 -0.19 19.90 7.27
N PRO A 259 0.09 20.67 6.21
CA PRO A 259 1.14 20.31 5.24
C PRO A 259 2.52 20.31 5.90
N VAL A 260 3.36 19.36 5.47
CA VAL A 260 4.74 19.22 5.96
C VAL A 260 5.72 19.52 4.82
N GLY A 261 6.67 20.44 5.11
CA GLY A 261 7.69 20.83 4.13
C GLY A 261 7.17 21.77 3.04
N ASN A 262 8.03 22.03 2.05
CA ASN A 262 7.75 22.99 0.96
C ASN A 262 7.24 22.32 -0.33
N GLN A 263 6.92 21.03 -0.31
CA GLN A 263 6.50 20.26 -1.48
C GLN A 263 4.99 20.30 -1.70
N LYS A 264 4.43 21.51 -1.70
CA LYS A 264 3.04 21.72 -2.09
C LYS A 264 2.89 21.41 -3.58
N GLU A 265 1.78 20.73 -3.94
CA GLU A 265 1.39 20.44 -5.34
C GLU A 265 2.14 19.30 -6.05
N VAL A 266 3.06 18.59 -5.38
CA VAL A 266 3.67 17.39 -5.97
C VAL A 266 2.93 16.16 -5.46
N PRO A 267 2.30 15.37 -6.36
CA PRO A 267 1.62 14.14 -5.97
C PRO A 267 2.55 13.15 -5.26
N VAL A 268 2.11 12.63 -4.13
CA VAL A 268 2.82 11.61 -3.35
C VAL A 268 2.08 10.30 -3.52
N PHE A 269 2.74 9.23 -3.91
CA PHE A 269 2.10 7.96 -4.29
C PHE A 269 2.27 6.84 -3.28
N CYS A 270 3.30 6.88 -2.46
CA CYS A 270 3.56 5.84 -1.48
C CYS A 270 4.21 6.39 -0.21
N ALA A 271 4.00 5.68 0.89
CA ALA A 271 4.61 5.96 2.17
C ALA A 271 4.95 4.65 2.89
N ILE A 272 6.05 4.61 3.61
CA ILE A 272 6.48 3.48 4.43
C ILE A 272 7.25 3.97 5.65
N LYS A 273 7.15 3.21 6.74
CA LYS A 273 8.00 3.37 7.91
C LYS A 273 9.04 2.27 7.94
N ASP A 274 10.32 2.63 8.09
CA ASP A 274 11.40 1.68 8.23
C ASP A 274 11.56 1.15 9.67
N SER A 275 12.46 0.20 9.86
CA SER A 275 12.76 -0.40 11.17
C SER A 275 13.36 0.58 12.18
N CYS A 276 13.92 1.71 11.71
CA CYS A 276 14.44 2.79 12.53
C CYS A 276 13.38 3.87 12.85
N SER A 277 12.13 3.63 12.43
CA SER A 277 11.00 4.56 12.54
C SER A 277 11.07 5.79 11.66
N ASN A 278 11.97 5.85 10.68
CA ASN A 278 11.95 6.90 9.67
C ASN A 278 10.79 6.69 8.71
N LEU A 279 10.21 7.79 8.26
CA LEU A 279 9.12 7.77 7.28
C LEU A 279 9.66 8.12 5.89
N TRP A 280 9.32 7.31 4.92
CA TRP A 280 9.74 7.47 3.53
C TRP A 280 8.53 7.70 2.64
N PHE A 281 8.62 8.69 1.75
CA PHE A 281 7.57 9.05 0.80
C PHE A 281 8.12 9.11 -0.61
N GLY A 282 7.45 8.46 -1.55
CA GLY A 282 7.75 8.55 -2.99
C GLY A 282 6.77 9.47 -3.70
N ASN A 283 7.28 10.36 -4.55
CA ASN A 283 6.46 11.34 -5.25
C ASN A 283 6.53 11.23 -6.79
N ALA A 284 5.63 11.94 -7.47
CA ALA A 284 5.52 11.95 -8.93
C ALA A 284 6.74 12.51 -9.66
N SER A 285 7.57 13.29 -8.98
CA SER A 285 8.82 13.83 -9.55
C SER A 285 9.98 12.84 -9.48
N GLY A 286 9.73 11.60 -9.04
CA GLY A 286 10.74 10.57 -8.87
C GLY A 286 11.63 10.76 -7.63
N ASN A 287 11.24 11.62 -6.70
CA ASN A 287 11.99 11.85 -5.47
C ASN A 287 11.51 10.92 -4.36
N LEU A 288 12.47 10.46 -3.56
CA LEU A 288 12.24 9.77 -2.29
C LEU A 288 12.57 10.76 -1.16
N ILE A 289 11.57 11.01 -0.31
CA ILE A 289 11.66 11.94 0.82
C ILE A 289 11.71 11.14 2.11
N CYS A 290 12.68 11.41 2.95
CA CYS A 290 12.82 10.78 4.27
C CYS A 290 12.60 11.82 5.37
N TYR A 291 11.73 11.48 6.31
CA TYR A 291 11.63 12.15 7.60
C TYR A 291 12.27 11.27 8.66
N ASP A 292 13.34 11.77 9.21
CA ASP A 292 14.22 11.15 10.20
C ASP A 292 13.83 11.59 11.61
N TRP A 293 13.85 10.67 12.60
CA TRP A 293 13.44 10.94 13.99
C TRP A 293 14.58 10.69 14.97
#